data_f6f2d7ea05eb876cc37cfa2490abb4ca
#
_entry.id   f6f2d7ea05eb876cc37cfa2490abb4ca
#
_cell.length_a   1.000
_cell.length_b   1.000
_cell.length_c   1.000
_cell.angle_alpha   90.00
_cell.angle_beta   90.00
_cell.angle_gamma   90.00
#
_symmetry.space_group_name_H-M   'P 1'
#
loop_
_entity.id
_entity.type
_entity.pdbx_description
1 polymer ?
#
loop_
_entity_poly.entity_id
_entity_poly.type
_entity_poly.pdbx_seq_one_letter_code
_entity_poly.pdbx_strand_id
1 'polypeptide(L)'
;MKANPEVTGILAQVNEGALGTVEEGKPYVSAAGFVYRPAQGEELGRVYLLLSDLARHAKNIARFPEISLLVLEKREGIPVHETRRMSLQGRVTRVTEPVLFASLKQEYLKHFPRSEMFFQLPDFRFYELEIREVHWIGGFGKAGTFK
;
A
#
# COMPACT_ATOMS: atom_id res chain seq x y z
N MET A 1 5.74 4.35 -14.17
CA MET A 1 6.90 4.54 -13.25
C MET A 1 7.79 3.33 -13.31
N LYS A 2 9.07 3.52 -13.43
CA LYS A 2 10.02 2.41 -13.54
C LYS A 2 10.24 1.71 -12.20
N ALA A 3 10.45 0.41 -12.24
CA ALA A 3 10.81 -0.37 -11.08
C ALA A 3 12.20 0.01 -10.57
N ASN A 4 12.36 -0.01 -9.26
CA ASN A 4 13.63 0.19 -8.58
C ASN A 4 13.84 -1.02 -7.67
N PRO A 5 15.00 -1.74 -7.77
CA PRO A 5 15.23 -2.94 -6.98
C PRO A 5 15.10 -2.76 -5.47
N GLU A 6 15.46 -1.59 -4.93
CA GLU A 6 15.30 -1.31 -3.50
C GLU A 6 13.82 -1.28 -3.11
N VAL A 7 13.01 -0.64 -3.93
CA VAL A 7 11.56 -0.50 -3.70
C VAL A 7 10.85 -1.83 -3.89
N THR A 8 11.10 -2.53 -4.99
CA THR A 8 10.46 -3.83 -5.24
C THR A 8 10.87 -4.87 -4.21
N GLY A 9 12.10 -4.80 -3.71
CA GLY A 9 12.58 -5.68 -2.64
C GLY A 9 11.81 -5.51 -1.34
N ILE A 10 11.48 -4.27 -0.97
CA ILE A 10 10.65 -4.00 0.21
C ILE A 10 9.22 -4.49 -0.03
N LEU A 11 8.64 -4.17 -1.18
CA LEU A 11 7.26 -4.58 -1.51
C LEU A 11 7.07 -6.08 -1.61
N ALA A 12 8.14 -6.82 -1.93
CA ALA A 12 8.09 -8.28 -1.97
C ALA A 12 7.98 -8.92 -0.57
N GLN A 13 8.35 -8.20 0.48
CA GLN A 13 8.45 -8.74 1.83
C GLN A 13 7.41 -8.16 2.80
N VAL A 14 6.86 -6.98 2.50
CA VAL A 14 5.99 -6.25 3.41
C VAL A 14 4.61 -6.08 2.79
N ASN A 15 3.57 -6.44 3.54
CA ASN A 15 2.18 -6.40 3.09
C ASN A 15 1.28 -5.54 3.99
N GLU A 16 1.87 -4.74 4.86
CA GLU A 16 1.16 -3.82 5.75
C GLU A 16 1.90 -2.50 5.82
N GLY A 17 1.17 -1.42 6.01
CA GLY A 17 1.78 -0.10 6.10
C GLY A 17 0.90 0.91 6.83
N ALA A 18 1.43 2.11 6.98
CA ALA A 18 0.72 3.24 7.53
C ALA A 18 0.18 4.10 6.38
N LEU A 19 -1.13 4.20 6.31
CA LEU A 19 -1.85 4.91 5.25
C LEU A 19 -2.17 6.33 5.70
N GLY A 20 -1.63 7.30 4.97
CA GLY A 20 -1.93 8.71 5.16
C GLY A 20 -3.01 9.16 4.22
N THR A 21 -4.09 9.71 4.76
CA THR A 21 -5.21 10.30 4.01
C THR A 21 -5.45 11.72 4.49
N VAL A 22 -6.27 12.47 3.75
CA VAL A 22 -6.59 13.86 4.08
C VAL A 22 -8.06 13.95 4.46
N GLU A 23 -8.33 14.57 5.63
CA GLU A 23 -9.67 14.82 6.11
C GLU A 23 -9.83 16.31 6.40
N GLU A 24 -10.65 16.97 5.60
CA GLU A 24 -10.88 18.44 5.75
C GLU A 24 -9.56 19.23 5.79
N GLY A 25 -8.63 18.90 4.89
CA GLY A 25 -7.34 19.55 4.81
C GLY A 25 -6.33 19.11 5.86
N LYS A 26 -6.67 18.17 6.72
CA LYS A 26 -5.80 17.68 7.79
C LYS A 26 -5.32 16.25 7.51
N PRO A 27 -4.07 15.90 7.84
CA PRO A 27 -3.60 14.54 7.66
C PRO A 27 -4.22 13.60 8.69
N TYR A 28 -4.54 12.40 8.25
CA TYR A 28 -5.01 11.31 9.09
C TYR A 28 -4.24 10.04 8.73
N VAL A 29 -3.73 9.32 9.73
CA VAL A 29 -2.94 8.11 9.52
C VAL A 29 -3.64 6.89 10.12
N SER A 30 -3.68 5.80 9.36
CA SER A 30 -4.28 4.54 9.78
C SER A 30 -3.44 3.37 9.27
N ALA A 31 -3.66 2.17 9.82
CA ALA A 31 -2.99 0.98 9.33
C ALA A 31 -3.77 0.36 8.17
N ALA A 32 -3.07 -0.22 7.22
CA ALA A 32 -3.69 -0.90 6.09
C ALA A 32 -2.85 -2.10 5.64
N GLY A 33 -3.52 -3.19 5.29
CA GLY A 33 -2.90 -4.31 4.60
C GLY A 33 -3.01 -4.13 3.10
N PHE A 34 -2.11 -4.73 2.34
CA PHE A 34 -2.12 -4.59 0.89
C PHE A 34 -1.51 -5.78 0.17
N VAL A 35 -1.81 -5.86 -1.12
CA VAL A 35 -1.19 -6.76 -2.09
C VAL A 35 -0.39 -5.91 -3.07
N TYR A 36 0.87 -6.31 -3.31
CA TYR A 36 1.67 -5.71 -4.38
C TYR A 36 1.65 -6.62 -5.59
N ARG A 37 1.34 -6.05 -6.74
CA ARG A 37 1.46 -6.73 -8.04
C ARG A 37 2.48 -6.03 -8.91
N PRO A 38 3.63 -6.67 -9.16
CA PRO A 38 4.60 -6.12 -10.10
C PRO A 38 3.99 -6.10 -11.51
N ALA A 39 4.33 -5.08 -12.28
CA ALA A 39 3.98 -5.02 -13.69
C ALA A 39 4.98 -5.83 -14.51
N GLN A 40 4.63 -6.09 -15.77
CA GLN A 40 5.57 -6.72 -16.69
C GLN A 40 6.65 -5.72 -17.11
N GLY A 41 7.83 -6.23 -17.38
CA GLY A 41 8.96 -5.42 -17.83
C GLY A 41 9.57 -4.59 -16.71
N GLU A 42 9.87 -3.33 -16.99
CA GLU A 42 10.57 -2.43 -16.07
C GLU A 42 9.64 -1.54 -15.24
N GLU A 43 8.32 -1.74 -15.35
CA GLU A 43 7.37 -0.95 -14.60
C GLU A 43 7.25 -1.39 -13.14
N LEU A 44 7.00 -0.43 -12.26
CA LEU A 44 6.89 -0.70 -10.83
C LEU A 44 5.68 -1.55 -10.46
N GLY A 45 4.58 -1.39 -11.18
CA GLY A 45 3.35 -2.10 -10.85
C GLY A 45 2.47 -1.32 -9.90
N ARG A 46 1.59 -2.04 -9.18
CA ARG A 46 0.54 -1.41 -8.38
C ARG A 46 0.41 -2.05 -7.00
N VAL A 47 -0.06 -1.24 -6.08
CA VAL A 47 -0.39 -1.67 -4.72
C VAL A 47 -1.91 -1.62 -4.58
N TYR A 48 -2.48 -2.67 -4.01
CA TYR A 48 -3.93 -2.78 -3.76
C TYR A 48 -4.17 -2.86 -2.27
N LEU A 49 -4.78 -1.82 -1.72
CA LEU A 49 -5.09 -1.72 -0.30
C LEU A 49 -6.42 -2.41 0.00
N LEU A 50 -6.48 -3.17 1.09
CA LEU A 50 -7.75 -3.73 1.58
C LEU A 50 -8.30 -2.81 2.66
N LEU A 51 -9.43 -2.17 2.37
CA LEU A 51 -10.05 -1.19 3.26
C LEU A 51 -11.55 -1.47 3.41
N SER A 52 -12.08 -1.18 4.58
CA SER A 52 -13.53 -1.15 4.78
C SER A 52 -14.08 0.17 4.26
N ASP A 53 -15.14 0.11 3.44
CA ASP A 53 -15.84 1.31 2.96
C ASP A 53 -16.42 2.15 4.10
N LEU A 54 -16.64 1.54 5.27
CA LEU A 54 -17.18 2.21 6.46
C LEU A 54 -16.10 2.90 7.29
N ALA A 55 -14.83 2.61 7.03
CA ALA A 55 -13.73 3.16 7.80
C ALA A 55 -13.48 4.63 7.45
N ARG A 56 -12.92 5.36 8.40
CA ARG A 56 -12.59 6.78 8.26
C ARG A 56 -11.68 7.04 7.06
N HIS A 57 -10.66 6.20 6.87
CA HIS A 57 -9.73 6.37 5.74
C HIS A 57 -10.43 6.20 4.38
N ALA A 58 -11.38 5.28 4.26
CA ALA A 58 -12.12 5.10 3.00
C ALA A 58 -13.02 6.31 2.69
N LYS A 59 -13.63 6.90 3.72
CA LYS A 59 -14.43 8.12 3.57
C LYS A 59 -13.55 9.30 3.16
N ASN A 60 -12.35 9.39 3.71
CA ASN A 60 -11.39 10.42 3.34
C ASN A 60 -10.97 10.28 1.86
N ILE A 61 -10.68 9.06 1.42
CA ILE A 61 -10.31 8.76 0.03
C ILE A 61 -11.44 9.14 -0.94
N ALA A 62 -12.70 8.90 -0.57
CA ALA A 62 -13.84 9.24 -1.41
C ALA A 62 -13.92 10.74 -1.70
N ARG A 63 -13.47 11.57 -0.76
CA ARG A 63 -13.47 13.03 -0.88
C ARG A 63 -12.18 13.57 -1.48
N PHE A 64 -11.04 12.98 -1.12
CA PHE A 64 -9.73 13.39 -1.59
C PHE A 64 -8.88 12.13 -1.82
N PRO A 65 -8.80 11.67 -3.08
CA PRO A 65 -8.20 10.37 -3.39
C PRO A 65 -6.68 10.31 -3.44
N GLU A 66 -6.00 11.40 -3.13
CA GLU A 66 -4.54 11.40 -3.03
C GLU A 66 -4.11 10.89 -1.65
N ILE A 67 -3.18 9.94 -1.63
CA ILE A 67 -2.74 9.30 -0.39
C ILE A 67 -1.22 9.14 -0.35
N SER A 68 -0.73 8.85 0.84
CA SER A 68 0.64 8.42 1.04
C SER A 68 0.62 7.12 1.85
N LEU A 69 1.45 6.16 1.45
CA LEU A 69 1.59 4.88 2.15
C LEU A 69 3.04 4.72 2.60
N LEU A 70 3.23 4.63 3.91
CA LEU A 70 4.54 4.31 4.48
C LEU A 70 4.66 2.79 4.61
N VAL A 71 5.69 2.23 3.97
CA VAL A 71 6.03 0.82 4.06
C VAL A 71 7.42 0.72 4.65
N LEU A 72 7.56 -0.04 5.73
CA LEU A 72 8.86 -0.23 6.34
C LEU A 72 9.09 -1.70 6.67
N GLU A 73 10.33 -2.12 6.54
CA GLU A 73 10.78 -3.46 6.88
C GLU A 73 10.95 -3.53 8.39
N LYS A 74 10.12 -4.36 9.05
CA LYS A 74 10.23 -4.55 10.50
C LYS A 74 11.41 -5.45 10.83
N ARG A 75 12.30 -4.94 11.68
CA ARG A 75 13.45 -5.72 12.17
C ARG A 75 13.59 -5.44 13.64
N GLU A 76 13.41 -6.48 14.45
CA GLU A 76 13.49 -6.37 15.90
C GLU A 76 14.85 -5.87 16.36
N GLY A 77 14.85 -4.89 17.27
CA GLY A 77 16.06 -4.32 17.84
C GLY A 77 16.83 -3.38 16.93
N ILE A 78 16.37 -3.15 15.70
CA ILE A 78 17.02 -2.26 14.74
C ILE A 78 16.29 -0.92 14.74
N PRO A 79 17.01 0.20 14.93
CA PRO A 79 16.38 1.53 14.84
C PRO A 79 15.75 1.79 13.48
N VAL A 80 14.65 2.53 13.47
CA VAL A 80 13.93 2.85 12.20
C VAL A 80 14.85 3.52 11.18
N HIS A 81 15.82 4.32 11.62
CA HIS A 81 16.75 5.00 10.73
C HIS A 81 17.69 4.07 9.96
N GLU A 82 17.84 2.84 10.44
CA GLU A 82 18.67 1.82 9.79
C GLU A 82 17.85 0.81 9.00
N THR A 83 16.52 0.90 9.01
CA THR A 83 15.65 -0.04 8.29
C THR A 83 15.34 0.50 6.89
N ARG A 84 15.13 -0.44 5.97
CA ARG A 84 14.64 -0.08 4.64
C ARG A 84 13.18 0.35 4.75
N ARG A 85 12.86 1.44 4.12
CA ARG A 85 11.52 2.01 4.18
C ARG A 85 11.26 2.92 2.98
N MET A 86 9.99 3.22 2.74
CA MET A 86 9.62 4.11 1.65
C MET A 86 8.25 4.72 1.88
N SER A 87 8.05 5.89 1.30
CA SER A 87 6.74 6.51 1.17
C SER A 87 6.31 6.42 -0.30
N LEU A 88 5.15 5.84 -0.52
CA LEU A 88 4.51 5.77 -1.84
C LEU A 88 3.40 6.80 -1.86
N GLN A 89 3.41 7.68 -2.84
CA GLN A 89 2.37 8.69 -3.00
C GLN A 89 1.68 8.49 -4.34
N GLY A 90 0.37 8.70 -4.35
CA GLY A 90 -0.39 8.58 -5.57
C GLY A 90 -1.88 8.66 -5.37
N ARG A 91 -2.61 8.28 -6.40
CA ARG A 91 -4.06 8.36 -6.46
C ARG A 91 -4.67 6.99 -6.30
N VAL A 92 -5.73 6.92 -5.52
CA VAL A 92 -6.43 5.67 -5.19
C VAL A 92 -7.75 5.58 -5.93
N THR A 93 -8.04 4.41 -6.48
CA THR A 93 -9.31 4.12 -7.15
C THR A 93 -9.85 2.80 -6.61
N ARG A 94 -11.15 2.78 -6.28
CA ARG A 94 -11.81 1.56 -5.80
C ARG A 94 -11.88 0.51 -6.90
N VAL A 95 -11.49 -0.72 -6.59
CA VAL A 95 -11.58 -1.85 -7.52
C VAL A 95 -13.04 -2.30 -7.62
N THR A 96 -13.58 -2.30 -8.83
CA THR A 96 -14.98 -2.68 -9.10
C THR A 96 -15.10 -3.95 -9.94
N GLU A 97 -14.01 -4.39 -10.59
CA GLU A 97 -14.00 -5.53 -11.48
C GLU A 97 -13.95 -6.84 -10.68
N PRO A 98 -14.98 -7.73 -10.82
CA PRO A 98 -15.10 -8.92 -9.96
C PRO A 98 -13.95 -9.93 -10.09
N VAL A 99 -13.42 -10.13 -11.29
CA VAL A 99 -12.32 -11.08 -11.52
C VAL A 99 -11.04 -10.60 -10.85
N LEU A 100 -10.75 -9.31 -10.94
CA LEU A 100 -9.60 -8.72 -10.26
C LEU A 100 -9.76 -8.82 -8.75
N PHE A 101 -10.95 -8.50 -8.23
CA PHE A 101 -11.25 -8.63 -6.80
C PHE A 101 -10.98 -10.05 -6.29
N ALA A 102 -11.49 -11.06 -6.98
CA ALA A 102 -11.32 -12.46 -6.60
C ALA A 102 -9.84 -12.88 -6.59
N SER A 103 -9.09 -12.44 -7.58
CA SER A 103 -7.67 -12.71 -7.70
C SER A 103 -6.87 -12.06 -6.56
N LEU A 104 -7.16 -10.81 -6.25
CA LEU A 104 -6.53 -10.08 -5.14
C LEU A 104 -6.86 -10.70 -3.79
N LYS A 105 -8.11 -11.14 -3.61
CA LYS A 105 -8.53 -11.85 -2.40
C LYS A 105 -7.68 -13.08 -2.17
N GLN A 106 -7.47 -13.90 -3.20
CA GLN A 106 -6.62 -15.09 -3.10
C GLN A 106 -5.20 -14.75 -2.64
N GLU A 107 -4.60 -13.73 -3.23
CA GLU A 107 -3.26 -13.30 -2.85
C GLU A 107 -3.21 -12.78 -1.43
N TYR A 108 -4.17 -11.97 -1.06
CA TYR A 108 -4.24 -11.40 0.29
C TYR A 108 -4.34 -12.50 1.35
N LEU A 109 -5.16 -13.51 1.10
CA LEU A 109 -5.36 -14.63 2.03
C LEU A 109 -4.12 -15.54 2.14
N LYS A 110 -3.24 -15.55 1.15
CA LYS A 110 -1.95 -16.26 1.28
C LYS A 110 -1.06 -15.60 2.33
N HIS A 111 -1.10 -14.28 2.42
CA HIS A 111 -0.33 -13.53 3.42
C HIS A 111 -1.03 -13.48 4.77
N PHE A 112 -2.36 -13.35 4.76
CA PHE A 112 -3.17 -13.17 5.96
C PHE A 112 -4.37 -14.13 5.96
N PRO A 113 -4.15 -15.44 6.22
CA PRO A 113 -5.25 -16.43 6.19
C PRO A 113 -6.39 -16.11 7.16
N ARG A 114 -6.10 -15.45 8.27
CA ARG A 114 -7.10 -15.07 9.27
C ARG A 114 -8.04 -13.96 8.80
N SER A 115 -7.74 -13.35 7.66
CA SER A 115 -8.55 -12.27 7.10
C SER A 115 -9.80 -12.75 6.35
N GLU A 116 -10.02 -14.06 6.24
CA GLU A 116 -11.22 -14.60 5.58
C GLU A 116 -12.50 -13.97 6.14
N MET A 117 -12.55 -13.72 7.44
CA MET A 117 -13.70 -13.11 8.10
C MET A 117 -14.06 -11.73 7.53
N PHE A 118 -13.05 -10.96 7.09
CA PHE A 118 -13.30 -9.62 6.52
C PHE A 118 -14.00 -9.71 5.16
N PHE A 119 -13.66 -10.74 4.37
CA PHE A 119 -14.26 -10.94 3.06
C PHE A 119 -15.71 -11.46 3.11
N GLN A 120 -16.16 -11.87 4.27
CA GLN A 120 -17.57 -12.21 4.50
C GLN A 120 -18.43 -10.96 4.72
N LEU A 121 -17.78 -9.82 4.97
CA LEU A 121 -18.45 -8.53 5.16
C LEU A 121 -18.51 -7.78 3.82
N PRO A 122 -19.68 -7.19 3.46
CA PRO A 122 -19.83 -6.55 2.15
C PRO A 122 -19.06 -5.24 2.00
N ASP A 123 -18.57 -4.68 3.11
CA ASP A 123 -17.93 -3.37 3.13
C ASP A 123 -16.41 -3.41 2.88
N PHE A 124 -15.76 -4.58 2.92
CA PHE A 124 -14.33 -4.69 2.63
C PHE A 124 -14.09 -4.76 1.13
N ARG A 125 -13.26 -3.84 0.63
CA ARG A 125 -12.96 -3.68 -0.78
C ARG A 125 -11.48 -3.41 -1.01
N PHE A 126 -11.00 -3.72 -2.22
CA PHE A 126 -9.67 -3.34 -2.64
C PHE A 126 -9.69 -1.96 -3.29
N TYR A 127 -8.63 -1.21 -3.03
CA TYR A 127 -8.39 0.11 -3.57
C TYR A 127 -7.03 0.10 -4.25
N GLU A 128 -7.01 0.42 -5.55
CA GLU A 128 -5.80 0.43 -6.35
C GLU A 128 -5.05 1.74 -6.16
N LEU A 129 -3.79 1.65 -5.77
CA LEU A 129 -2.91 2.80 -5.69
C LEU A 129 -2.08 2.90 -6.97
N GLU A 130 -2.34 3.94 -7.76
CA GLU A 130 -1.48 4.33 -8.85
C GLU A 130 -0.33 5.17 -8.27
N ILE A 131 0.85 4.57 -8.18
CA ILE A 131 2.01 5.20 -7.56
C ILE A 131 2.56 6.27 -8.50
N ARG A 132 2.68 7.51 -8.02
CA ARG A 132 3.18 8.65 -8.79
C ARG A 132 4.50 9.18 -8.30
N GLU A 133 4.81 8.97 -7.03
CA GLU A 133 6.08 9.36 -6.44
C GLU A 133 6.49 8.35 -5.39
N VAL A 134 7.77 8.03 -5.35
CA VAL A 134 8.37 7.16 -4.35
C VAL A 134 9.56 7.89 -3.73
N HIS A 135 9.57 7.97 -2.41
CA HIS A 135 10.75 8.36 -1.64
C HIS A 135 11.18 7.15 -0.81
N TRP A 136 12.39 6.65 -1.05
CA TRP A 136 12.86 5.44 -0.40
C TRP A 136 14.17 5.66 0.34
N ILE A 137 14.35 4.89 1.39
CA ILE A 137 15.59 4.82 2.16
C ILE A 137 15.96 3.36 2.27
N GLY A 138 17.14 3.01 1.74
CA GLY A 138 17.61 1.63 1.66
C GLY A 138 18.47 1.20 2.85
N GLY A 139 18.33 1.92 3.96
CA GLY A 139 19.15 1.77 5.13
C GLY A 139 20.09 2.95 5.27
N PHE A 140 21.11 2.82 6.12
CA PHE A 140 22.03 3.92 6.38
C PHE A 140 22.81 4.31 5.10
N GLY A 141 22.73 5.59 4.73
CA GLY A 141 23.49 6.16 3.63
C GLY A 141 22.92 5.95 2.23
N LYS A 142 21.75 5.30 2.10
CA LYS A 142 21.09 5.09 0.80
C LYS A 142 19.70 5.69 0.81
N ALA A 143 19.42 6.57 -0.14
CA ALA A 143 18.11 7.16 -0.30
C ALA A 143 17.90 7.64 -1.73
N GLY A 144 16.66 7.80 -2.14
CA GLY A 144 16.31 8.34 -3.44
C GLY A 144 14.85 8.74 -3.53
N THR A 145 14.55 9.59 -4.49
CA THR A 145 13.19 9.99 -4.83
C THR A 145 13.03 9.88 -6.33
N PHE A 146 11.92 9.31 -6.78
CA PHE A 146 11.61 9.29 -8.20
C PHE A 146 10.11 9.41 -8.43
N LYS A 147 9.78 9.87 -9.63
CA LYS A 147 8.39 10.10 -10.04
C LYS A 147 8.07 9.35 -11.32
#